data_73d7aff1b76fa785ba3b150463b256ad
#
_entry.id   73d7aff1b76fa785ba3b150463b256ad
#
_cell.length_a   1.000
_cell.length_b   1.000
_cell.length_c   1.000
_cell.angle_alpha   90.00
_cell.angle_beta   90.00
_cell.angle_gamma   90.00
#
_symmetry.space_group_name_H-M   'P 1'
#
loop_
_entity.id
_entity.type
_entity.pdbx_description
1 polymer ?
#
loop_
_entity_poly.entity_id
_entity_poly.type
_entity_poly.pdbx_seq_one_letter_code
_entity_poly.pdbx_strand_id
1 'polypeptide(L)'
;MAYYIDLFSPETYLAFSNSNRDISGFKEHRRGIAAEIKPGDKFICYMTKLSRLIGVLEVCSNCFIDNHPIFTQSNDPFLVRFHVSPTVWLKPEKSIPINNDISWKRLSFTKNLSLNSCAWTNKVRGSLTKLSDEDGEYLEKILTAQNKELKNYPLSTADEKKFSPSLINSEAGQIAVSIPDDENRSFHRHGVGTEHTRIQSLLAKIGEAMGFRIWIPFADRQYVSKIWTPIGDKILLKHLPLNYNNVTLRTIENIDVLWIRRNAIIRAFEIEHSPSIYSGLLRMADLMSLQPNLNIKAHIVSPFIRR
;
A
#
# COMPACT_ATOMS: atom_id res chain seq x y z
N MET A 1 -0.48 -18.31 23.77
CA MET A 1 -1.32 -17.82 22.67
C MET A 1 -0.92 -16.38 22.43
N ALA A 2 -0.46 -16.05 21.26
CA ALA A 2 -0.05 -14.70 20.89
C ALA A 2 -0.91 -14.18 19.74
N TYR A 3 -0.97 -12.86 19.57
CA TYR A 3 -1.75 -12.21 18.54
C TYR A 3 -0.84 -11.47 17.57
N TYR A 4 -1.13 -11.59 16.28
CA TYR A 4 -0.37 -10.93 15.21
C TYR A 4 -1.34 -10.28 14.23
N ILE A 5 -0.91 -9.16 13.61
CA ILE A 5 -1.67 -8.51 12.55
C ILE A 5 -1.48 -9.27 11.25
N ASP A 6 -2.57 -9.58 10.56
CA ASP A 6 -2.59 -10.07 9.19
C ASP A 6 -3.21 -9.02 8.27
N LEU A 7 -2.45 -8.55 7.29
CA LEU A 7 -2.85 -7.45 6.41
C LEU A 7 -3.44 -7.98 5.11
N PHE A 8 -4.65 -7.54 4.84
CA PHE A 8 -5.34 -7.81 3.58
C PHE A 8 -5.48 -6.54 2.76
N SER A 9 -5.17 -6.60 1.48
CA SER A 9 -5.70 -5.66 0.50
C SER A 9 -7.12 -6.11 0.10
N PRO A 10 -7.94 -5.27 -0.55
CA PRO A 10 -9.20 -5.72 -1.12
C PRO A 10 -9.07 -6.94 -2.03
N GLU A 11 -8.00 -7.01 -2.82
CA GLU A 11 -7.72 -8.11 -3.74
C GLU A 11 -7.44 -9.42 -2.99
N THR A 12 -6.55 -9.40 -1.99
CA THR A 12 -6.22 -10.58 -1.19
C THR A 12 -7.38 -10.99 -0.28
N TYR A 13 -8.18 -10.03 0.19
CA TYR A 13 -9.43 -10.31 0.90
C TYR A 13 -10.42 -11.08 0.02
N LEU A 14 -10.61 -10.64 -1.23
CA LEU A 14 -11.49 -11.34 -2.17
C LEU A 14 -10.95 -12.73 -2.52
N ALA A 15 -9.64 -12.86 -2.77
CA ALA A 15 -9.00 -14.14 -3.03
C ALA A 15 -9.22 -15.12 -1.86
N PHE A 16 -8.95 -14.68 -0.62
CA PHE A 16 -9.18 -15.48 0.58
C PHE A 16 -10.66 -15.80 0.79
N SER A 17 -11.56 -14.83 0.58
CA SER A 17 -13.02 -15.04 0.74
C SER A 17 -13.58 -16.04 -0.25
N ASN A 18 -13.03 -16.11 -1.45
CA ASN A 18 -13.44 -17.03 -2.53
C ASN A 18 -12.72 -18.39 -2.49
N SER A 19 -11.70 -18.54 -1.65
CA SER A 19 -11.00 -19.80 -1.40
C SER A 19 -11.69 -20.60 -0.29
N ASN A 20 -11.10 -21.73 0.10
CA ASN A 20 -11.52 -22.50 1.29
C ASN A 20 -11.31 -21.74 2.60
N ARG A 21 -10.61 -20.61 2.59
CA ARG A 21 -10.22 -19.78 3.76
C ARG A 21 -9.37 -20.53 4.79
N ASP A 22 -8.60 -21.48 4.34
CA ASP A 22 -7.78 -22.37 5.16
C ASP A 22 -6.28 -22.08 5.07
N ILE A 23 -5.86 -21.12 4.21
CA ILE A 23 -4.47 -20.71 4.03
C ILE A 23 -4.34 -19.20 4.08
N SER A 24 -3.50 -18.69 5.01
CA SER A 24 -3.01 -17.32 5.01
C SER A 24 -1.56 -17.27 4.52
N GLY A 25 -1.22 -16.24 3.73
CA GLY A 25 0.06 -16.13 3.04
C GLY A 25 0.80 -14.82 3.29
N PHE A 26 2.12 -14.92 3.38
CA PHE A 26 3.02 -13.80 3.67
C PHE A 26 4.21 -13.79 2.73
N LYS A 27 4.80 -12.61 2.53
CA LYS A 27 5.98 -12.47 1.67
C LYS A 27 7.22 -13.10 2.32
N GLU A 28 8.17 -13.57 1.52
CA GLU A 28 9.38 -14.27 1.93
C GLU A 28 10.17 -13.53 3.04
N HIS A 29 10.28 -12.21 2.98
CA HIS A 29 10.98 -11.45 4.01
C HIS A 29 10.35 -11.52 5.41
N ARG A 30 9.15 -12.09 5.55
CA ARG A 30 8.47 -12.34 6.85
C ARG A 30 8.80 -13.70 7.44
N ARG A 31 9.56 -14.54 6.74
CA ARG A 31 9.89 -15.92 7.15
C ARG A 31 10.48 -16.01 8.56
N GLY A 32 11.37 -15.07 8.93
CA GLY A 32 11.96 -15.05 10.26
C GLY A 32 10.93 -14.92 11.38
N ILE A 33 10.00 -13.97 11.25
CA ILE A 33 8.92 -13.77 12.22
C ILE A 33 7.92 -14.94 12.17
N ALA A 34 7.61 -15.42 10.96
CA ALA A 34 6.69 -16.54 10.77
C ALA A 34 7.16 -17.82 11.48
N ALA A 35 8.47 -18.06 11.57
CA ALA A 35 9.03 -19.23 12.26
C ALA A 35 8.77 -19.22 13.79
N GLU A 36 8.48 -18.07 14.38
CA GLU A 36 8.16 -17.93 15.81
C GLU A 36 6.69 -18.21 16.14
N ILE A 37 5.81 -18.17 15.13
CA ILE A 37 4.36 -18.33 15.27
C ILE A 37 4.00 -19.82 15.34
N LYS A 38 3.15 -20.17 16.28
CA LYS A 38 2.80 -21.56 16.60
C LYS A 38 1.31 -21.82 16.42
N PRO A 39 0.90 -23.08 16.20
CA PRO A 39 -0.50 -23.47 16.27
C PRO A 39 -1.15 -23.00 17.58
N GLY A 40 -2.36 -22.46 17.49
CA GLY A 40 -3.10 -21.84 18.59
C GLY A 40 -2.85 -20.34 18.74
N ASP A 41 -1.85 -19.75 18.07
CA ASP A 41 -1.74 -18.28 17.94
C ASP A 41 -2.84 -17.75 17.02
N LYS A 42 -3.08 -16.43 17.05
CA LYS A 42 -4.18 -15.83 16.30
C LYS A 42 -3.73 -14.68 15.45
N PHE A 43 -4.30 -14.59 14.25
CA PHE A 43 -4.18 -13.46 13.37
C PHE A 43 -5.40 -12.53 13.49
N ILE A 44 -5.17 -11.28 13.82
CA ILE A 44 -6.16 -10.20 13.71
C ILE A 44 -6.07 -9.62 12.31
N CYS A 45 -7.11 -9.86 11.50
CA CYS A 45 -7.13 -9.48 10.10
C CYS A 45 -7.54 -8.02 9.93
N TYR A 46 -6.72 -7.28 9.20
CA TYR A 46 -6.92 -5.85 8.96
C TYR A 46 -6.87 -5.54 7.45
N MET A 47 -7.90 -4.86 6.96
CA MET A 47 -7.98 -4.42 5.56
C MET A 47 -7.37 -3.03 5.39
N THR A 48 -6.25 -2.96 4.70
CA THR A 48 -5.41 -1.77 4.61
C THR A 48 -6.09 -0.58 3.97
N LYS A 49 -6.65 -0.71 2.76
CA LYS A 49 -7.25 0.39 1.99
C LYS A 49 -8.50 0.98 2.62
N LEU A 50 -9.23 0.18 3.40
CA LEU A 50 -10.44 0.61 4.08
C LEU A 50 -10.23 0.94 5.55
N SER A 51 -9.04 0.68 6.09
CA SER A 51 -8.70 0.87 7.51
C SER A 51 -9.71 0.20 8.44
N ARG A 52 -10.02 -1.11 8.18
CA ARG A 52 -11.04 -1.87 8.89
C ARG A 52 -10.52 -3.20 9.42
N LEU A 53 -10.99 -3.57 10.60
CA LEU A 53 -10.80 -4.89 11.19
C LEU A 53 -11.84 -5.85 10.59
N ILE A 54 -11.39 -6.94 9.98
CA ILE A 54 -12.23 -7.80 9.14
C ILE A 54 -12.41 -9.22 9.70
N GLY A 55 -11.57 -9.67 10.63
CA GLY A 55 -11.69 -11.02 11.12
C GLY A 55 -10.61 -11.45 12.09
N VAL A 56 -10.74 -12.70 12.52
CA VAL A 56 -9.79 -13.44 13.35
C VAL A 56 -9.58 -14.81 12.74
N LEU A 57 -8.31 -15.18 12.52
CA LEU A 57 -7.93 -16.52 12.08
C LEU A 57 -7.13 -17.19 13.19
N GLU A 58 -7.43 -18.42 13.50
CA GLU A 58 -6.62 -19.27 14.36
C GLU A 58 -5.56 -19.99 13.53
N VAL A 59 -4.32 -19.96 13.97
CA VAL A 59 -3.20 -20.65 13.33
C VAL A 59 -3.27 -22.14 13.64
N CYS A 60 -3.33 -22.97 12.60
CA CYS A 60 -3.49 -24.43 12.71
C CYS A 60 -2.21 -25.22 12.44
N SER A 61 -1.17 -24.56 11.87
CA SER A 61 0.10 -25.22 11.55
C SER A 61 1.31 -24.33 11.85
N ASN A 62 2.50 -24.90 11.85
CA ASN A 62 3.71 -24.11 11.66
C ASN A 62 3.75 -23.53 10.24
N CYS A 63 4.56 -22.49 10.01
CA CYS A 63 4.72 -21.93 8.68
C CYS A 63 5.36 -22.96 7.72
N PHE A 64 4.92 -22.91 6.48
CA PHE A 64 5.47 -23.71 5.38
C PHE A 64 5.66 -22.85 4.13
N ILE A 65 6.45 -23.34 3.18
CA ILE A 65 6.69 -22.65 1.92
C ILE A 65 5.89 -23.34 0.83
N ASP A 66 5.10 -22.56 0.11
CA ASP A 66 4.33 -23.04 -1.04
C ASP A 66 4.21 -21.92 -2.09
N ASN A 67 4.39 -22.29 -3.35
CA ASN A 67 4.38 -21.40 -4.50
C ASN A 67 3.13 -21.52 -5.38
N HIS A 68 2.16 -22.36 -5.01
CA HIS A 68 0.91 -22.44 -5.77
C HIS A 68 0.16 -21.11 -5.70
N PRO A 69 -0.32 -20.56 -6.81
CA PRO A 69 -0.99 -19.28 -6.82
C PRO A 69 -2.37 -19.36 -6.11
N ILE A 70 -2.50 -18.66 -4.99
CA ILE A 70 -3.75 -18.56 -4.21
C ILE A 70 -4.25 -17.12 -4.20
N PHE A 71 -3.37 -16.16 -3.93
CA PHE A 71 -3.73 -14.76 -3.73
C PHE A 71 -3.59 -13.91 -5.00
N THR A 72 -2.75 -14.36 -5.94
CA THR A 72 -2.59 -13.75 -7.27
C THR A 72 -2.56 -14.83 -8.35
N GLN A 73 -3.07 -14.54 -9.53
CA GLN A 73 -3.17 -15.53 -10.62
C GLN A 73 -1.82 -15.94 -11.21
N SER A 74 -0.80 -15.09 -11.08
CA SER A 74 0.55 -15.38 -11.58
C SER A 74 1.59 -14.80 -10.62
N ASN A 75 2.68 -15.56 -10.41
CA ASN A 75 3.81 -15.16 -9.59
C ASN A 75 3.41 -14.68 -8.19
N ASP A 76 2.68 -15.53 -7.45
CA ASP A 76 2.19 -15.22 -6.11
C ASP A 76 3.35 -14.94 -5.15
N PRO A 77 3.49 -13.70 -4.62
CA PRO A 77 4.58 -13.33 -3.73
C PRO A 77 4.41 -13.82 -2.29
N PHE A 78 3.27 -14.45 -1.97
CA PHE A 78 2.91 -14.89 -0.63
C PHE A 78 3.32 -16.35 -0.39
N LEU A 79 4.64 -16.59 -0.37
CA LEU A 79 5.23 -17.94 -0.31
C LEU A 79 5.23 -18.55 1.09
N VAL A 80 5.31 -17.73 2.13
CA VAL A 80 5.32 -18.18 3.53
C VAL A 80 3.89 -18.32 3.99
N ARG A 81 3.44 -19.54 4.29
CA ARG A 81 2.02 -19.85 4.53
C ARG A 81 1.77 -20.53 5.86
N PHE A 82 0.54 -20.39 6.32
CA PHE A 82 -0.01 -21.12 7.47
C PHE A 82 -1.33 -21.73 7.07
N HIS A 83 -1.61 -22.93 7.56
CA HIS A 83 -2.99 -23.37 7.68
C HIS A 83 -3.67 -22.60 8.79
N VAL A 84 -4.85 -22.10 8.51
CA VAL A 84 -5.63 -21.26 9.42
C VAL A 84 -7.10 -21.70 9.45
N SER A 85 -7.78 -21.38 10.54
CA SER A 85 -9.23 -21.57 10.68
C SER A 85 -9.89 -20.22 11.01
N PRO A 86 -10.79 -19.70 10.17
CA PRO A 86 -11.50 -18.46 10.47
C PRO A 86 -12.45 -18.64 11.64
N THR A 87 -12.19 -17.99 12.77
CA THR A 87 -13.13 -17.89 13.88
C THR A 87 -14.10 -16.74 13.69
N VAL A 88 -13.64 -15.67 13.02
CA VAL A 88 -14.43 -14.52 12.59
C VAL A 88 -13.98 -14.10 11.19
N TRP A 89 -14.96 -13.92 10.27
CA TRP A 89 -14.70 -13.35 8.96
C TRP A 89 -15.89 -12.49 8.52
N LEU A 90 -15.69 -11.19 8.48
CA LEU A 90 -16.72 -10.19 8.26
C LEU A 90 -16.73 -9.69 6.82
N LYS A 91 -17.93 -9.42 6.31
CA LYS A 91 -18.08 -8.68 5.05
C LYS A 91 -17.61 -7.23 5.21
N PRO A 92 -17.19 -6.55 4.14
CA PRO A 92 -16.68 -5.18 4.23
C PRO A 92 -17.59 -4.20 4.97
N GLU A 93 -18.90 -4.26 4.70
CA GLU A 93 -19.91 -3.40 5.33
C GLU A 93 -20.21 -3.77 6.79
N LYS A 94 -19.73 -4.93 7.25
CA LYS A 94 -19.83 -5.40 8.65
C LYS A 94 -18.51 -5.28 9.41
N SER A 95 -17.41 -4.97 8.70
CA SER A 95 -16.09 -4.83 9.30
C SER A 95 -16.00 -3.54 10.13
N ILE A 96 -15.23 -3.60 11.23
CA ILE A 96 -15.15 -2.50 12.20
C ILE A 96 -14.11 -1.47 11.73
N PRO A 97 -14.47 -0.20 11.46
CA PRO A 97 -13.50 0.85 11.17
C PRO A 97 -12.54 1.03 12.35
N ILE A 98 -11.24 1.14 12.12
CA ILE A 98 -10.26 1.33 13.19
C ILE A 98 -10.46 2.64 13.96
N ASN A 99 -10.93 3.69 13.27
CA ASN A 99 -11.23 4.99 13.85
C ASN A 99 -12.58 5.05 14.60
N ASN A 100 -13.26 3.92 14.78
CA ASN A 100 -14.46 3.83 15.59
C ASN A 100 -14.10 3.98 17.07
N ASP A 101 -14.95 4.63 17.85
CA ASP A 101 -14.76 4.85 19.30
C ASP A 101 -14.47 3.56 20.08
N ILE A 102 -15.09 2.45 19.68
CA ILE A 102 -14.89 1.15 20.31
C ILE A 102 -13.43 0.69 20.19
N SER A 103 -12.81 0.88 19.02
CA SER A 103 -11.43 0.50 18.76
C SER A 103 -10.46 1.58 19.23
N TRP A 104 -10.69 2.83 18.79
CA TRP A 104 -9.73 3.92 18.92
C TRP A 104 -9.35 4.27 20.35
N LYS A 105 -10.32 4.34 21.25
CA LYS A 105 -10.10 4.76 22.64
C LYS A 105 -9.47 3.68 23.53
N ARG A 106 -9.39 2.43 23.08
CA ARG A 106 -8.97 1.27 23.88
C ARG A 106 -7.62 0.69 23.49
N LEU A 107 -7.28 0.70 22.20
CA LEU A 107 -6.04 0.10 21.73
C LEU A 107 -4.81 0.90 22.19
N SER A 108 -3.78 0.21 22.66
CA SER A 108 -2.57 0.83 23.22
C SER A 108 -1.90 1.81 22.26
N PHE A 109 -2.00 1.54 20.97
CA PHE A 109 -1.37 2.33 19.90
C PHE A 109 -2.25 3.44 19.31
N THR A 110 -3.50 3.59 19.75
CA THR A 110 -4.41 4.65 19.28
C THR A 110 -4.99 5.53 20.38
N LYS A 111 -5.18 5.00 21.60
CA LYS A 111 -5.91 5.65 22.72
C LYS A 111 -5.43 7.06 23.10
N ASN A 112 -4.16 7.36 22.86
CA ASN A 112 -3.56 8.66 23.17
C ASN A 112 -3.35 9.55 21.94
N LEU A 113 -3.90 9.16 20.79
CA LEU A 113 -3.74 9.89 19.54
C LEU A 113 -5.04 10.58 19.14
N SER A 114 -4.90 11.75 18.49
CA SER A 114 -6.04 12.37 17.81
C SER A 114 -6.46 11.51 16.61
N LEU A 115 -7.74 11.55 16.24
CA LEU A 115 -8.27 10.78 15.08
C LEU A 115 -7.57 11.09 13.75
N ASN A 116 -6.95 12.27 13.65
CA ASN A 116 -6.19 12.69 12.46
C ASN A 116 -4.72 12.29 12.52
N SER A 117 -4.27 11.66 13.60
CA SER A 117 -2.89 11.21 13.74
C SER A 117 -2.66 9.96 12.90
N CYS A 118 -1.53 9.91 12.21
CA CYS A 118 -1.10 8.72 11.46
C CYS A 118 -0.07 7.88 12.21
N ALA A 119 0.32 8.24 13.44
CA ALA A 119 1.37 7.55 14.18
C ALA A 119 1.04 6.07 14.48
N TRP A 120 -0.23 5.73 14.62
CA TRP A 120 -0.72 4.37 14.85
C TRP A 120 -0.52 3.43 13.64
N THR A 121 -0.42 3.98 12.42
CA THR A 121 -0.29 3.16 11.20
C THR A 121 0.96 2.29 11.19
N ASN A 122 1.99 2.66 11.98
CA ASN A 122 3.19 1.84 12.13
C ASN A 122 2.88 0.40 12.61
N LYS A 123 1.82 0.21 13.42
CA LYS A 123 1.40 -1.12 13.89
C LYS A 123 0.76 -1.98 12.80
N VAL A 124 0.12 -1.35 11.82
CA VAL A 124 -0.60 -2.03 10.73
C VAL A 124 0.08 -1.87 9.37
N ARG A 125 1.39 -1.56 9.34
CA ARG A 125 2.19 -1.45 8.10
C ARG A 125 2.77 -2.76 7.62
N GLY A 126 2.94 -3.71 8.50
CA GLY A 126 3.54 -4.98 8.15
C GLY A 126 2.76 -6.14 8.73
N SER A 127 2.44 -7.13 7.90
CA SER A 127 1.89 -8.39 8.39
C SER A 127 2.83 -9.04 9.40
N LEU A 128 2.27 -9.84 10.30
CA LEU A 128 2.94 -10.51 11.40
C LEU A 128 3.53 -9.56 12.46
N THR A 129 3.05 -8.31 12.51
CA THR A 129 3.37 -7.43 13.65
C THR A 129 2.68 -7.99 14.90
N LYS A 130 3.48 -8.30 15.94
CA LYS A 130 2.96 -8.81 17.21
C LYS A 130 2.20 -7.71 17.95
N LEU A 131 1.01 -8.04 18.42
CA LEU A 131 0.20 -7.21 19.31
C LEU A 131 0.56 -7.51 20.77
N SER A 132 0.24 -6.57 21.68
CA SER A 132 0.18 -6.90 23.10
C SER A 132 -1.00 -7.87 23.34
N ASP A 133 -0.88 -8.70 24.36
CA ASP A 133 -1.95 -9.65 24.70
C ASP A 133 -3.27 -8.89 25.00
N GLU A 134 -3.17 -7.74 25.65
CA GLU A 134 -4.31 -6.87 25.97
C GLU A 134 -5.03 -6.34 24.72
N ASP A 135 -4.29 -5.86 23.73
CA ASP A 135 -4.86 -5.40 22.46
C ASP A 135 -5.44 -6.56 21.66
N GLY A 136 -4.73 -7.69 21.61
CA GLY A 136 -5.14 -8.88 20.89
C GLY A 136 -6.44 -9.47 21.42
N GLU A 137 -6.53 -9.70 22.72
CA GLU A 137 -7.74 -10.18 23.39
C GLU A 137 -8.93 -9.23 23.21
N TYR A 138 -8.66 -7.93 23.32
CA TYR A 138 -9.69 -6.93 23.09
C TYR A 138 -10.22 -6.93 21.67
N LEU A 139 -9.33 -6.99 20.68
CA LEU A 139 -9.70 -7.04 19.27
C LEU A 139 -10.48 -8.31 18.93
N GLU A 140 -10.06 -9.47 19.43
CA GLU A 140 -10.78 -10.72 19.27
C GLU A 140 -12.19 -10.61 19.87
N LYS A 141 -12.31 -10.07 21.08
CA LYS A 141 -13.60 -9.88 21.76
C LYS A 141 -14.56 -9.02 20.94
N ILE A 142 -14.14 -7.87 20.46
CA ILE A 142 -15.01 -6.97 19.69
C ILE A 142 -15.37 -7.55 18.31
N LEU A 143 -14.45 -8.26 17.67
CA LEU A 143 -14.70 -8.93 16.39
C LEU A 143 -15.66 -10.11 16.57
N THR A 144 -15.52 -10.88 17.63
CA THR A 144 -16.47 -11.97 17.97
C THR A 144 -17.87 -11.43 18.29
N ALA A 145 -17.97 -10.33 19.03
CA ALA A 145 -19.25 -9.68 19.29
C ALA A 145 -19.86 -9.16 17.98
N GLN A 146 -19.07 -8.51 17.14
CA GLN A 146 -19.51 -8.00 15.84
C GLN A 146 -20.01 -9.12 14.90
N ASN A 147 -19.37 -10.29 14.94
CA ASN A 147 -19.79 -11.45 14.14
C ASN A 147 -21.19 -11.98 14.56
N LYS A 148 -21.56 -11.77 15.83
CA LYS A 148 -22.89 -12.13 16.35
C LYS A 148 -23.95 -11.06 16.08
N GLU A 149 -23.59 -9.80 16.34
CA GLU A 149 -24.49 -8.65 16.23
C GLU A 149 -24.69 -8.17 14.79
N LEU A 150 -23.69 -8.36 13.93
CA LEU A 150 -23.68 -7.95 12.53
C LEU A 150 -24.06 -6.47 12.32
N LYS A 151 -23.61 -5.59 13.23
CA LYS A 151 -23.83 -4.15 13.11
C LYS A 151 -23.31 -3.64 11.76
N ASN A 152 -24.07 -2.76 11.13
CA ASN A 152 -23.70 -2.22 9.84
C ASN A 152 -22.78 -1.00 9.99
N TYR A 153 -21.65 -1.03 9.26
CA TYR A 153 -20.72 0.09 9.08
C TYR A 153 -20.60 0.36 7.58
N PRO A 154 -21.55 1.12 7.00
CA PRO A 154 -21.61 1.28 5.55
C PRO A 154 -20.29 1.80 4.98
N LEU A 155 -19.99 1.37 3.78
CA LEU A 155 -18.86 1.91 3.02
C LEU A 155 -19.26 3.27 2.45
N SER A 156 -18.33 4.21 2.45
CA SER A 156 -18.50 5.44 1.68
C SER A 156 -18.32 5.14 0.18
N THR A 157 -18.81 6.02 -0.69
CA THR A 157 -18.56 5.91 -2.14
C THR A 157 -17.07 5.92 -2.50
N ALA A 158 -16.24 6.55 -1.67
CA ALA A 158 -14.79 6.53 -1.81
C ALA A 158 -14.22 5.15 -1.42
N ASP A 159 -14.75 4.52 -0.36
CA ASP A 159 -14.33 3.17 0.07
C ASP A 159 -14.77 2.10 -0.93
N GLU A 160 -15.97 2.21 -1.50
CA GLU A 160 -16.45 1.32 -2.56
C GLU A 160 -15.52 1.36 -3.79
N LYS A 161 -15.04 2.56 -4.17
CA LYS A 161 -14.06 2.71 -5.24
C LYS A 161 -12.71 2.08 -4.90
N LYS A 162 -12.28 2.15 -3.65
CA LYS A 162 -11.04 1.50 -3.18
C LYS A 162 -11.17 -0.02 -3.12
N PHE A 163 -12.36 -0.52 -2.86
CA PHE A 163 -12.64 -1.95 -2.79
C PHE A 163 -12.79 -2.60 -4.16
N SER A 164 -13.31 -1.86 -5.14
CA SER A 164 -13.44 -2.35 -6.50
C SER A 164 -12.07 -2.42 -7.18
N PRO A 165 -11.68 -3.56 -7.75
CA PRO A 165 -10.44 -3.64 -8.52
C PRO A 165 -10.53 -2.68 -9.71
N SER A 166 -9.48 -1.88 -9.89
CA SER A 166 -9.40 -0.99 -11.06
C SER A 166 -9.02 -1.83 -12.29
N LEU A 167 -10.04 -2.26 -13.04
CA LEU A 167 -9.85 -2.91 -14.32
C LEU A 167 -9.64 -1.84 -15.39
N ILE A 168 -8.51 -1.89 -16.05
CA ILE A 168 -8.20 -1.04 -17.21
C ILE A 168 -8.33 -1.89 -18.47
N ASN A 169 -9.17 -1.45 -19.39
CA ASN A 169 -9.21 -2.01 -20.73
C ASN A 169 -8.01 -1.48 -21.52
N SER A 170 -7.05 -2.34 -21.82
CA SER A 170 -5.96 -2.06 -22.76
C SER A 170 -6.25 -2.74 -24.10
N GLU A 171 -5.55 -2.35 -25.16
CA GLU A 171 -5.64 -3.02 -26.47
C GLU A 171 -5.27 -4.51 -26.42
N ALA A 172 -4.56 -4.94 -25.36
CA ALA A 172 -4.17 -6.33 -25.12
C ALA A 172 -5.13 -7.11 -24.19
N GLY A 173 -6.25 -6.47 -23.73
CA GLY A 173 -7.23 -7.08 -22.82
C GLY A 173 -7.40 -6.30 -21.51
N GLN A 174 -8.15 -6.87 -20.56
CA GLN A 174 -8.34 -6.28 -19.24
C GLN A 174 -7.11 -6.52 -18.36
N ILE A 175 -6.44 -5.46 -17.93
CA ILE A 175 -5.29 -5.52 -17.02
C ILE A 175 -5.74 -5.00 -15.65
N ALA A 176 -5.52 -5.80 -14.61
CA ALA A 176 -5.68 -5.35 -13.23
C ALA A 176 -4.45 -4.52 -12.84
N VAL A 177 -4.64 -3.22 -12.62
CA VAL A 177 -3.57 -2.31 -12.20
C VAL A 177 -3.70 -2.06 -10.70
N SER A 178 -2.62 -2.32 -9.98
CA SER A 178 -2.52 -1.92 -8.58
C SER A 178 -2.39 -0.39 -8.51
N ILE A 179 -3.44 0.29 -8.07
CA ILE A 179 -3.32 1.70 -7.71
C ILE A 179 -2.48 1.74 -6.43
N PRO A 180 -1.27 2.32 -6.44
CA PRO A 180 -0.47 2.43 -5.22
C PRO A 180 -1.23 3.23 -4.17
N ASP A 181 -1.32 2.70 -2.95
CA ASP A 181 -1.94 3.42 -1.83
C ASP A 181 -1.11 4.67 -1.52
N ASP A 182 -1.69 5.85 -1.64
CA ASP A 182 -1.09 7.12 -1.22
C ASP A 182 -0.76 7.14 0.28
N GLU A 183 -1.47 6.36 1.08
CA GLU A 183 -1.27 6.26 2.53
C GLU A 183 0.08 5.63 2.93
N ASN A 184 0.70 4.79 2.09
CA ASN A 184 2.01 4.20 2.37
C ASN A 184 3.20 5.13 2.04
N ARG A 185 2.98 6.25 1.38
CA ARG A 185 4.03 7.19 0.99
C ARG A 185 4.47 8.16 2.07
N SER A 186 3.62 8.44 3.08
CA SER A 186 3.75 9.69 3.83
C SER A 186 4.78 9.72 4.95
N PHE A 187 5.32 8.60 5.45
CA PHE A 187 6.07 8.65 6.70
C PHE A 187 7.59 8.48 6.64
N HIS A 188 8.16 7.94 5.57
CA HIS A 188 9.63 7.86 5.43
C HIS A 188 10.22 8.71 4.31
N ARG A 189 9.39 9.31 3.45
CA ARG A 189 9.82 10.11 2.31
C ARG A 189 9.73 11.62 2.53
N HIS A 190 8.94 12.07 3.51
CA HIS A 190 8.59 13.49 3.65
C HIS A 190 9.19 14.12 4.91
N GLY A 191 10.26 14.81 4.73
CA GLY A 191 10.86 15.73 5.69
C GLY A 191 11.80 16.69 4.97
N VAL A 192 11.86 17.93 5.43
CA VAL A 192 12.88 18.86 4.93
C VAL A 192 14.26 18.27 5.23
N GLY A 193 15.06 18.01 4.17
CA GLY A 193 16.41 17.46 4.33
C GLY A 193 16.53 15.94 4.28
N THR A 194 15.45 15.17 4.04
CA THR A 194 15.58 13.74 3.74
C THR A 194 16.34 13.54 2.44
N GLU A 195 17.10 12.47 2.32
CA GLU A 195 17.86 12.17 1.11
C GLU A 195 16.95 12.02 -0.10
N HIS A 196 15.76 11.44 0.08
CA HIS A 196 14.73 11.38 -0.96
C HIS A 196 14.38 12.78 -1.50
N THR A 197 14.02 13.71 -0.62
CA THR A 197 13.68 15.10 -1.01
C THR A 197 14.84 15.81 -1.68
N ARG A 198 16.08 15.54 -1.24
CA ARG A 198 17.29 16.12 -1.85
C ARG A 198 17.50 15.62 -3.27
N ILE A 199 17.37 14.31 -3.50
CA ILE A 199 17.49 13.69 -4.84
C ILE A 199 16.37 14.17 -5.75
N GLN A 200 15.13 14.21 -5.24
CA GLN A 200 13.97 14.70 -5.99
C GLN A 200 14.17 16.15 -6.43
N SER A 201 14.67 17.01 -5.54
CA SER A 201 15.01 18.41 -5.85
C SER A 201 16.17 18.53 -6.85
N LEU A 202 17.17 17.66 -6.76
CA LEU A 202 18.29 17.62 -7.70
C LEU A 202 17.83 17.22 -9.11
N LEU A 203 16.99 16.17 -9.22
CA LEU A 203 16.42 15.75 -10.49
C LEU A 203 15.54 16.84 -11.10
N ALA A 204 14.77 17.56 -10.27
CA ALA A 204 13.99 18.70 -10.73
C ALA A 204 14.86 19.81 -11.30
N LYS A 205 15.94 20.18 -10.59
CA LYS A 205 16.92 21.19 -11.03
C LYS A 205 17.63 20.81 -12.33
N ILE A 206 18.05 19.55 -12.47
CA ILE A 206 18.68 19.04 -13.69
C ILE A 206 17.69 19.10 -14.86
N GLY A 207 16.45 18.62 -14.65
CA GLY A 207 15.42 18.64 -15.68
C GLY A 207 15.07 20.04 -16.16
N GLU A 208 14.99 21.00 -15.24
CA GLU A 208 14.79 22.41 -15.55
C GLU A 208 15.95 22.97 -16.40
N ALA A 209 17.20 22.71 -16.00
CA ALA A 209 18.39 23.15 -16.74
C ALA A 209 18.46 22.55 -18.16
N MET A 210 17.86 21.36 -18.36
CA MET A 210 17.72 20.71 -19.67
C MET A 210 16.49 21.17 -20.46
N GLY A 211 15.72 22.14 -19.97
CA GLY A 211 14.55 22.71 -20.64
C GLY A 211 13.30 21.84 -20.59
N PHE A 212 13.17 20.95 -19.59
CA PHE A 212 11.97 20.18 -19.35
C PHE A 212 11.03 20.90 -18.39
N ARG A 213 9.74 20.64 -18.52
CA ARG A 213 8.77 20.92 -17.47
C ARG A 213 8.78 19.75 -16.48
N ILE A 214 8.61 20.05 -15.21
CA ILE A 214 8.80 19.11 -14.12
C ILE A 214 7.45 18.82 -13.48
N TRP A 215 7.18 17.54 -13.23
CA TRP A 215 6.12 17.10 -12.35
C TRP A 215 6.70 16.49 -11.09
N ILE A 216 6.13 16.86 -9.96
CA ILE A 216 6.38 16.29 -8.63
C ILE A 216 5.03 16.06 -7.97
N PRO A 217 4.81 14.92 -7.30
CA PRO A 217 3.58 14.65 -6.56
C PRO A 217 3.21 15.77 -5.60
N PHE A 218 1.93 16.08 -5.48
CA PHE A 218 1.46 17.20 -4.65
C PHE A 218 1.92 17.11 -3.20
N ALA A 219 1.97 15.89 -2.64
CA ALA A 219 2.40 15.65 -1.27
C ALA A 219 3.87 16.05 -1.01
N ASP A 220 4.73 16.00 -2.04
CA ASP A 220 6.17 16.28 -1.93
C ASP A 220 6.53 17.74 -2.13
N ARG A 221 5.66 18.50 -2.82
CA ARG A 221 5.95 19.88 -3.24
C ARG A 221 6.33 20.80 -2.11
N GLN A 222 5.65 20.69 -0.97
CA GLN A 222 5.96 21.53 0.20
C GLN A 222 7.37 21.32 0.76
N TYR A 223 7.96 20.14 0.54
CA TYR A 223 9.32 19.80 1.00
C TYR A 223 10.36 20.16 -0.06
N VAL A 224 10.07 19.83 -1.32
CA VAL A 224 10.93 20.11 -2.46
C VAL A 224 11.09 21.62 -2.67
N SER A 225 10.02 22.41 -2.50
CA SER A 225 10.05 23.88 -2.65
C SER A 225 10.99 24.59 -1.67
N LYS A 226 11.37 23.94 -0.58
CA LYS A 226 12.37 24.47 0.37
C LYS A 226 13.81 24.30 -0.09
N ILE A 227 14.06 23.45 -1.09
CA ILE A 227 15.39 23.12 -1.61
C ILE A 227 15.54 23.61 -3.05
N TRP A 228 14.48 23.52 -3.84
CA TRP A 228 14.45 23.93 -5.25
C TRP A 228 13.22 24.80 -5.51
N THR A 229 13.47 25.99 -6.07
CA THR A 229 12.43 26.90 -6.56
C THR A 229 12.60 27.02 -8.07
N PRO A 230 11.60 26.72 -8.89
CA PRO A 230 11.66 26.84 -10.34
C PRO A 230 11.91 28.29 -10.76
N ILE A 231 12.72 28.49 -11.80
CA ILE A 231 13.05 29.83 -12.32
C ILE A 231 11.83 30.48 -13.00
N GLY A 232 10.89 29.67 -13.48
CA GLY A 232 9.70 30.16 -14.17
C GLY A 232 8.41 29.48 -13.74
N ASP A 233 7.30 30.21 -13.73
CA ASP A 233 5.98 29.75 -13.27
C ASP A 233 5.42 28.52 -14.03
N LYS A 234 5.96 28.23 -15.21
CA LYS A 234 5.51 27.12 -16.07
C LYS A 234 6.37 25.86 -15.95
N ILE A 235 7.44 25.91 -15.17
CA ILE A 235 8.40 24.80 -15.03
C ILE A 235 7.78 23.68 -14.18
N LEU A 236 7.32 24.00 -12.98
CA LEU A 236 6.62 23.03 -12.14
C LEU A 236 5.14 22.98 -12.54
N LEU A 237 4.74 21.86 -13.09
CA LEU A 237 3.38 21.66 -13.62
C LEU A 237 2.35 21.58 -12.48
N LYS A 238 1.28 22.34 -12.57
CA LYS A 238 0.11 22.24 -11.68
C LYS A 238 -0.75 21.01 -11.99
N HIS A 239 -0.85 20.66 -13.28
CA HIS A 239 -1.58 19.49 -13.78
C HIS A 239 -0.77 18.81 -14.87
N LEU A 240 -0.87 17.49 -14.97
CA LEU A 240 -0.25 16.76 -16.06
C LEU A 240 -0.99 17.06 -17.38
N PRO A 241 -0.29 17.53 -18.42
CA PRO A 241 -0.89 17.82 -19.71
C PRO A 241 -1.03 16.54 -20.56
N LEU A 242 -1.66 15.51 -19.99
CA LEU A 242 -1.78 14.18 -20.57
C LEU A 242 -3.25 13.80 -20.73
N ASN A 243 -3.61 13.25 -21.91
CA ASN A 243 -4.98 12.81 -22.23
C ASN A 243 -5.15 11.33 -21.92
N TYR A 244 -5.03 10.95 -20.64
CA TYR A 244 -5.25 9.58 -20.19
C TYR A 244 -6.53 9.50 -19.34
N ASN A 245 -7.02 8.28 -19.15
CA ASN A 245 -8.11 8.07 -18.21
C ASN A 245 -7.64 8.37 -16.77
N ASN A 246 -8.60 8.63 -15.89
CA ASN A 246 -8.32 9.06 -14.50
C ASN A 246 -7.47 8.06 -13.70
N VAL A 247 -7.55 6.76 -14.02
CA VAL A 247 -6.78 5.71 -13.31
C VAL A 247 -5.32 5.78 -13.72
N THR A 248 -5.06 5.86 -15.03
CA THR A 248 -3.71 6.04 -15.58
C THR A 248 -3.07 7.33 -15.06
N LEU A 249 -3.82 8.45 -15.06
CA LEU A 249 -3.32 9.72 -14.54
C LEU A 249 -2.90 9.59 -13.06
N ARG A 250 -3.71 8.96 -12.21
CA ARG A 250 -3.36 8.75 -10.80
C ARG A 250 -2.09 7.93 -10.61
N THR A 251 -1.88 6.89 -11.42
CA THR A 251 -0.64 6.11 -11.38
C THR A 251 0.56 6.98 -11.75
N ILE A 252 0.43 7.80 -12.81
CA ILE A 252 1.49 8.68 -13.30
C ILE A 252 1.77 9.83 -12.31
N GLU A 253 0.73 10.42 -11.72
CA GLU A 253 0.82 11.50 -10.74
C GLU A 253 1.62 11.12 -9.49
N ASN A 254 1.72 9.84 -9.23
CA ASN A 254 2.42 9.28 -8.09
C ASN A 254 3.90 8.95 -8.35
N ILE A 255 4.42 9.13 -9.54
CA ILE A 255 5.84 8.96 -9.86
C ILE A 255 6.65 10.11 -9.25
N ASP A 256 7.77 9.80 -8.62
CA ASP A 256 8.55 10.76 -7.81
C ASP A 256 8.99 12.01 -8.58
N VAL A 257 9.47 11.85 -9.83
CA VAL A 257 9.79 12.98 -10.74
C VAL A 257 9.50 12.59 -12.18
N LEU A 258 8.80 13.48 -12.91
CA LEU A 258 8.65 13.37 -14.37
C LEU A 258 9.26 14.56 -15.07
N TRP A 259 9.98 14.29 -16.15
CA TRP A 259 10.43 15.29 -17.11
C TRP A 259 9.53 15.28 -18.33
N ILE A 260 8.89 16.40 -18.58
CA ILE A 260 7.84 16.51 -19.60
C ILE A 260 8.27 17.56 -20.63
N ARG A 261 8.12 17.20 -21.90
CA ARG A 261 8.32 18.11 -23.03
C ARG A 261 7.04 18.15 -23.87
N ARG A 262 6.49 19.34 -24.06
CA ARG A 262 5.14 19.52 -24.65
C ARG A 262 4.11 18.73 -23.84
N ASN A 263 3.44 17.74 -24.41
CA ASN A 263 2.44 16.89 -23.73
C ASN A 263 2.90 15.43 -23.64
N ALA A 264 4.22 15.18 -23.61
CA ALA A 264 4.77 13.83 -23.51
C ALA A 264 5.74 13.70 -22.33
N ILE A 265 5.67 12.58 -21.65
CA ILE A 265 6.65 12.16 -20.65
C ILE A 265 7.89 11.69 -21.39
N ILE A 266 9.03 12.33 -21.14
CA ILE A 266 10.33 11.97 -21.73
C ILE A 266 11.11 11.07 -20.79
N ARG A 267 11.06 11.36 -19.49
CA ARG A 267 11.72 10.56 -18.45
C ARG A 267 10.83 10.47 -17.21
N ALA A 268 10.87 9.33 -16.57
CA ALA A 268 10.22 9.05 -15.30
C ALA A 268 11.28 8.54 -14.32
N PHE A 269 11.27 9.04 -13.09
CA PHE A 269 12.22 8.67 -12.04
C PHE A 269 11.48 8.22 -10.79
N GLU A 270 11.91 7.10 -10.24
CA GLU A 270 11.55 6.61 -8.91
C GLU A 270 12.79 6.56 -8.03
N ILE A 271 12.67 7.06 -6.81
CA ILE A 271 13.77 7.19 -5.86
C ILE A 271 13.55 6.19 -4.74
N GLU A 272 14.39 5.17 -4.69
CA GLU A 272 14.25 4.06 -3.76
C GLU A 272 15.40 4.01 -2.74
N HIS A 273 15.08 4.25 -1.47
CA HIS A 273 16.01 4.14 -0.34
C HIS A 273 15.82 2.88 0.50
N SER A 274 14.66 2.23 0.38
CA SER A 274 14.34 1.02 1.12
C SER A 274 14.90 -0.25 0.45
N PRO A 275 15.02 -1.39 1.16
CA PRO A 275 15.34 -2.67 0.55
C PRO A 275 14.32 -3.12 -0.51
N SER A 276 13.17 -2.47 -0.55
CA SER A 276 12.05 -2.79 -1.44
C SER A 276 12.09 -1.94 -2.71
N ILE A 277 13.04 -2.24 -3.60
CA ILE A 277 13.10 -1.67 -4.97
C ILE A 277 11.83 -2.01 -5.78
N TYR A 278 11.08 -3.01 -5.34
CA TYR A 278 9.92 -3.55 -6.06
C TYR A 278 8.78 -2.55 -6.24
N SER A 279 8.54 -1.63 -5.33
CA SER A 279 7.44 -0.68 -5.46
C SER A 279 7.65 0.33 -6.59
N GLY A 280 8.87 0.83 -6.74
CA GLY A 280 9.25 1.72 -7.85
C GLY A 280 9.28 0.98 -9.19
N LEU A 281 9.78 -0.27 -9.18
CA LEU A 281 9.79 -1.12 -10.38
C LEU A 281 8.38 -1.43 -10.87
N LEU A 282 7.45 -1.75 -9.96
CA LEU A 282 6.05 -2.00 -10.31
C LEU A 282 5.37 -0.76 -10.91
N ARG A 283 5.55 0.43 -10.33
CA ARG A 283 5.00 1.66 -10.89
C ARG A 283 5.55 1.97 -12.28
N MET A 284 6.84 1.70 -12.50
CA MET A 284 7.44 1.87 -13.82
C MET A 284 6.93 0.83 -14.82
N ALA A 285 6.74 -0.41 -14.39
CA ALA A 285 6.15 -1.46 -15.20
C ALA A 285 4.68 -1.12 -15.55
N ASP A 286 3.90 -0.63 -14.59
CA ASP A 286 2.53 -0.16 -14.81
C ASP A 286 2.50 1.00 -15.82
N LEU A 287 3.38 2.00 -15.67
CA LEU A 287 3.51 3.10 -16.62
C LEU A 287 3.79 2.60 -18.04
N MET A 288 4.72 1.66 -18.19
CA MET A 288 5.10 1.09 -19.48
C MET A 288 3.98 0.23 -20.10
N SER A 289 3.28 -0.53 -19.25
CA SER A 289 2.15 -1.38 -19.68
C SER A 289 0.95 -0.57 -20.11
N LEU A 290 0.69 0.56 -19.46
CA LEU A 290 -0.39 1.48 -19.80
C LEU A 290 -0.12 2.26 -21.09
N GLN A 291 1.15 2.37 -21.49
CA GLN A 291 1.57 3.16 -22.65
C GLN A 291 2.67 2.45 -23.46
N PRO A 292 2.40 1.28 -24.05
CA PRO A 292 3.40 0.47 -24.74
C PRO A 292 4.04 1.17 -25.95
N ASN A 293 3.35 2.14 -26.53
CA ASN A 293 3.81 2.88 -27.71
C ASN A 293 4.61 4.16 -27.38
N LEU A 294 4.80 4.48 -26.08
CA LEU A 294 5.58 5.65 -25.69
C LEU A 294 7.03 5.28 -25.38
N ASN A 295 7.95 6.01 -25.98
CA ASN A 295 9.38 5.88 -25.72
C ASN A 295 9.75 6.62 -24.42
N ILE A 296 9.20 6.21 -23.29
CA ILE A 296 9.51 6.78 -21.98
C ILE A 296 10.76 6.08 -21.44
N LYS A 297 11.76 6.90 -21.03
CA LYS A 297 12.93 6.37 -20.32
C LYS A 297 12.64 6.35 -18.82
N ALA A 298 12.44 5.15 -18.26
CA ALA A 298 12.22 4.91 -16.84
C ALA A 298 13.56 4.73 -16.11
N HIS A 299 13.70 5.36 -14.96
CA HIS A 299 14.91 5.34 -14.13
C HIS A 299 14.54 5.04 -12.68
N ILE A 300 15.29 4.12 -12.06
CA ILE A 300 15.27 3.91 -10.62
C ILE A 300 16.56 4.46 -10.04
N VAL A 301 16.43 5.38 -9.09
CA VAL A 301 17.55 6.02 -8.40
C VAL A 301 17.68 5.39 -7.01
N SER A 302 18.80 4.76 -6.74
CA SER A 302 19.07 4.09 -5.47
C SER A 302 20.49 4.37 -4.98
N PRO A 303 20.81 4.25 -3.67
CA PRO A 303 22.16 4.38 -3.16
C PRO A 303 23.13 3.39 -3.81
N PHE A 304 24.36 3.83 -4.08
CA PHE A 304 25.41 3.05 -4.78
C PHE A 304 25.71 1.69 -4.12
N ILE A 305 25.60 1.61 -2.80
CA ILE A 305 25.88 0.38 -2.01
C ILE A 305 24.89 -0.76 -2.29
N ARG A 306 23.87 -0.53 -3.10
CA ARG A 306 22.78 -1.49 -3.39
C ARG A 306 22.65 -1.85 -4.87
N ARG A 307 23.76 -1.80 -5.60
CA ARG A 307 23.86 -2.30 -6.97
C ARG A 307 23.93 -3.82 -7.02
#